data_b9536607011be296c4245602194cfb4f
#
_entry.id   b9536607011be296c4245602194cfb4f
#
_cell.length_a   1.000
_cell.length_b   1.000
_cell.length_c   1.000
_cell.angle_alpha   90.00
_cell.angle_beta   90.00
_cell.angle_gamma   90.00
#
_symmetry.space_group_name_H-M   'P 1'
#
loop_
_entity.id
_entity.type
_entity.pdbx_description
1 polymer ?
#
loop_
_entity_poly.entity_id
_entity_poly.type
_entity_poly.pdbx_seq_one_letter_code
_entity_poly.pdbx_strand_id
1 'polypeptide(L)'
;HSLATAKSCYEELKAQNPGVDLSQHPARFALVELENIHDEAQVFEPIHRVITKCDPHALLAALKAEACAEDGFEVKWYIGKESGTVLLDKSKSQLAVGVLQGFLDGYLKDHAGEIDYIHDDDALIALAQQDNAIGFLLPAMEKSQLFRGVIADGILPRKTFSMGHSREKRYYLEGRKIK
;
A
#
# COMPACT_ATOMS: atom_id res chain seq x y z
N HIS A 1 -9.60 0.93 0.06
CA HIS A 1 -9.31 2.33 0.35
C HIS A 1 -10.20 3.29 -0.44
N SER A 2 -10.21 3.23 -1.77
CA SER A 2 -11.03 4.14 -2.62
C SER A 2 -12.53 4.10 -2.29
N LEU A 3 -13.10 2.90 -2.08
CA LEU A 3 -14.51 2.77 -1.69
C LEU A 3 -14.80 3.34 -0.30
N ALA A 4 -13.87 3.17 0.66
CA ALA A 4 -14.00 3.75 1.99
C ALA A 4 -13.99 5.28 1.94
N THR A 5 -13.08 5.87 1.14
CA THR A 5 -13.02 7.31 0.90
C THR A 5 -14.30 7.83 0.22
N ALA A 6 -14.77 7.14 -0.82
CA ALA A 6 -16.02 7.50 -1.51
C ALA A 6 -17.22 7.50 -0.56
N LYS A 7 -17.31 6.49 0.33
CA LYS A 7 -18.33 6.44 1.38
C LYS A 7 -18.23 7.65 2.32
N SER A 8 -17.05 7.98 2.80
CA SER A 8 -16.83 9.12 3.70
C SER A 8 -17.29 10.44 3.05
N CYS A 9 -16.87 10.67 1.80
CA CYS A 9 -17.30 11.87 1.04
C CYS A 9 -18.82 11.93 0.85
N TYR A 10 -19.50 10.80 0.63
CA TYR A 10 -20.96 10.76 0.54
C TYR A 10 -21.64 11.09 1.87
N GLU A 11 -21.11 10.58 3.00
CA GLU A 11 -21.66 10.89 4.33
C GLU A 11 -21.44 12.39 4.69
N GLU A 12 -20.30 12.97 4.31
CA GLU A 12 -20.05 14.40 4.46
C GLU A 12 -21.05 15.24 3.64
N LEU A 13 -21.29 14.83 2.37
CA LEU A 13 -22.28 15.48 1.51
C LEU A 13 -23.68 15.47 2.14
N LYS A 14 -24.08 14.34 2.74
CA LYS A 14 -25.36 14.24 3.47
C LYS A 14 -25.41 15.18 4.67
N ALA A 15 -24.34 15.26 5.43
CA ALA A 15 -24.25 16.13 6.60
C ALA A 15 -24.35 17.63 6.22
N GLN A 16 -23.80 18.01 5.07
CA GLN A 16 -23.85 19.37 4.55
C GLN A 16 -25.22 19.74 3.94
N ASN A 17 -26.06 18.76 3.61
CA ASN A 17 -27.36 18.95 2.99
C ASN A 17 -28.50 18.28 3.79
N PRO A 18 -28.75 18.71 5.02
CA PRO A 18 -29.79 18.10 5.86
C PRO A 18 -31.17 18.29 5.24
N GLY A 19 -31.94 17.21 5.17
CA GLY A 19 -33.30 17.21 4.61
C GLY A 19 -33.39 17.06 3.09
N VAL A 20 -32.26 17.01 2.37
CA VAL A 20 -32.24 16.72 0.94
C VAL A 20 -32.18 15.22 0.71
N ASP A 21 -33.08 14.68 -0.13
CA ASP A 21 -33.00 13.29 -0.56
C ASP A 21 -31.85 13.09 -1.57
N LEU A 22 -30.78 12.47 -1.11
CA LEU A 22 -29.60 12.13 -1.90
C LEU A 22 -29.60 10.67 -2.34
N SER A 23 -30.70 9.94 -2.23
CA SER A 23 -30.79 8.52 -2.56
C SER A 23 -30.43 8.18 -4.01
N GLN A 24 -30.64 9.12 -4.93
CA GLN A 24 -30.31 8.99 -6.35
C GLN A 24 -29.10 9.84 -6.76
N HIS A 25 -28.41 10.47 -5.80
CA HIS A 25 -27.26 11.30 -6.10
C HIS A 25 -26.08 10.44 -6.62
N PRO A 26 -25.36 10.84 -7.69
CA PRO A 26 -24.25 10.07 -8.26
C PRO A 26 -23.17 9.68 -7.26
N ALA A 27 -22.87 10.51 -6.26
CA ALA A 27 -21.89 10.22 -5.21
C ALA A 27 -22.24 9.02 -4.31
N ARG A 28 -23.49 8.52 -4.36
CA ARG A 28 -23.91 7.31 -3.67
C ARG A 28 -23.36 6.04 -4.32
N PHE A 29 -23.00 6.10 -5.58
CA PHE A 29 -22.63 4.94 -6.38
C PHE A 29 -21.13 4.98 -6.72
N ALA A 30 -20.51 3.83 -6.79
CA ALA A 30 -19.15 3.67 -7.26
C ALA A 30 -19.13 2.64 -8.41
N LEU A 31 -18.34 2.93 -9.44
CA LEU A 31 -18.06 1.93 -10.47
C LEU A 31 -17.07 0.94 -9.89
N VAL A 32 -17.40 -0.34 -9.95
CA VAL A 32 -16.55 -1.42 -9.47
C VAL A 32 -16.47 -2.53 -10.50
N GLU A 33 -15.34 -3.20 -10.55
CA GLU A 33 -15.16 -4.47 -11.22
C GLU A 33 -15.19 -5.57 -10.15
N LEU A 34 -16.00 -6.60 -10.40
CA LEU A 34 -16.11 -7.75 -9.50
C LEU A 34 -15.35 -8.91 -10.10
N GLU A 35 -14.31 -9.35 -9.42
CA GLU A 35 -13.43 -10.42 -9.85
C GLU A 35 -13.47 -11.60 -8.87
N ASN A 36 -13.26 -12.81 -9.40
CA ASN A 36 -13.14 -14.00 -8.59
C ASN A 36 -11.71 -14.14 -8.04
N ILE A 37 -11.53 -13.93 -6.75
CA ILE A 37 -10.23 -14.07 -6.08
C ILE A 37 -9.60 -15.47 -6.24
N HIS A 38 -10.43 -16.50 -6.49
CA HIS A 38 -9.95 -17.87 -6.69
C HIS A 38 -9.49 -18.16 -8.13
N ASP A 39 -9.64 -17.21 -9.05
CA ASP A 39 -9.12 -17.35 -10.39
C ASP A 39 -7.60 -17.45 -10.36
N GLU A 40 -7.05 -18.54 -10.92
CA GLU A 40 -5.61 -18.82 -10.90
C GLU A 40 -4.81 -17.81 -11.72
N ALA A 41 -5.43 -17.18 -12.73
CA ALA A 41 -4.79 -16.13 -13.52
C ALA A 41 -4.57 -14.83 -12.74
N GLN A 42 -5.26 -14.65 -11.63
CA GLN A 42 -5.09 -13.50 -10.75
C GLN A 42 -3.89 -13.69 -9.83
N VAL A 43 -2.83 -12.94 -10.03
CA VAL A 43 -1.65 -12.93 -9.16
C VAL A 43 -1.57 -11.60 -8.44
N PHE A 44 -1.31 -11.64 -7.13
CA PHE A 44 -1.04 -10.46 -6.32
C PHE A 44 0.45 -10.17 -6.32
N GLU A 45 0.82 -9.12 -7.01
CA GLU A 45 2.21 -8.66 -7.05
C GLU A 45 2.48 -7.65 -5.93
N PRO A 46 3.66 -7.71 -5.31
CA PRO A 46 4.02 -6.75 -4.28
C PRO A 46 4.17 -5.36 -4.89
N ILE A 47 3.88 -4.36 -4.08
CA ILE A 47 4.24 -2.99 -4.38
C ILE A 47 5.24 -2.55 -3.33
N HIS A 48 6.43 -2.23 -3.78
CA HIS A 48 7.56 -1.84 -2.94
C HIS A 48 7.50 -0.38 -2.53
N ARG A 49 8.36 0.03 -1.61
CA ARG A 49 8.46 1.41 -1.13
C ARG A 49 9.86 1.93 -1.39
N VAL A 50 9.95 3.11 -1.98
CA VAL A 50 11.18 3.90 -1.99
C VAL A 50 10.92 5.21 -1.28
N ILE A 51 11.83 5.60 -0.40
CA ILE A 51 11.80 6.88 0.28
C ILE A 51 12.99 7.68 -0.22
N THR A 52 12.70 8.84 -0.77
CA THR A 52 13.67 9.79 -1.29
C THR A 52 13.72 11.05 -0.43
N LYS A 53 14.73 11.89 -0.62
CA LYS A 53 14.92 13.15 0.12
C LYS A 53 14.97 12.95 1.65
N CYS A 54 15.49 11.81 2.11
CA CYS A 54 15.61 11.46 3.53
C CYS A 54 17.07 11.23 3.91
N ASP A 55 17.32 11.05 5.21
CA ASP A 55 18.52 10.38 5.68
C ASP A 55 18.26 8.87 5.73
N PRO A 56 18.77 8.10 4.74
CA PRO A 56 18.44 6.69 4.61
C PRO A 56 18.99 5.83 5.76
N HIS A 57 20.16 6.21 6.32
CA HIS A 57 20.76 5.46 7.41
C HIS A 57 20.04 5.73 8.75
N ALA A 58 19.61 6.97 9.00
CA ALA A 58 18.81 7.31 10.16
C ALA A 58 17.44 6.61 10.11
N LEU A 59 16.77 6.60 8.94
CA LEU A 59 15.51 5.90 8.74
C LEU A 59 15.67 4.39 8.99
N LEU A 60 16.72 3.78 8.40
CA LEU A 60 16.99 2.35 8.59
C LEU A 60 17.30 2.01 10.05
N ALA A 61 18.06 2.86 10.75
CA ALA A 61 18.37 2.67 12.16
C ALA A 61 17.10 2.72 13.03
N ALA A 62 16.21 3.67 12.77
CA ALA A 62 14.92 3.78 13.45
C ALA A 62 14.03 2.54 13.16
N LEU A 63 13.97 2.07 11.91
CA LEU A 63 13.22 0.86 11.58
C LEU A 63 13.78 -0.37 12.28
N LYS A 64 15.12 -0.52 12.31
CA LYS A 64 15.79 -1.62 13.02
C LYS A 64 15.57 -1.60 14.53
N ALA A 65 15.39 -0.44 15.13
CA ALA A 65 15.06 -0.33 16.55
C ALA A 65 13.66 -0.86 16.89
N GLU A 66 12.75 -0.87 15.92
CA GLU A 66 11.40 -1.44 16.05
C GLU A 66 11.29 -2.89 15.50
N ALA A 67 12.37 -3.43 14.95
CA ALA A 67 12.42 -4.77 14.36
C ALA A 67 12.41 -5.84 15.46
N CYS A 68 11.88 -7.01 15.13
CA CYS A 68 11.99 -8.18 15.99
C CYS A 68 13.27 -8.98 15.68
N ALA A 69 13.71 -9.80 16.65
CA ALA A 69 14.88 -10.65 16.49
C ALA A 69 14.57 -11.95 15.74
N GLU A 70 13.35 -12.47 15.91
CA GLU A 70 12.89 -13.74 15.36
C GLU A 70 11.41 -13.64 14.95
N ASP A 71 10.99 -14.54 14.07
CA ASP A 71 9.59 -14.68 13.61
C ASP A 71 8.93 -13.39 13.10
N GLY A 72 9.67 -12.62 12.30
CA GLY A 72 9.19 -11.41 11.64
C GLY A 72 8.85 -11.62 10.17
N PHE A 73 8.26 -10.61 9.55
CA PHE A 73 8.21 -10.51 8.10
C PHE A 73 9.58 -10.07 7.58
N GLU A 74 10.18 -10.88 6.72
CA GLU A 74 11.44 -10.54 6.08
C GLU A 74 11.22 -9.47 5.01
N VAL A 75 11.91 -8.33 5.14
CA VAL A 75 11.91 -7.24 4.17
C VAL A 75 13.34 -6.88 3.83
N LYS A 76 13.67 -6.92 2.53
CA LYS A 76 14.97 -6.50 2.03
C LYS A 76 15.02 -4.99 1.89
N TRP A 77 16.15 -4.39 2.22
CA TRP A 77 16.39 -2.96 2.05
C TRP A 77 17.63 -2.69 1.20
N TYR A 78 17.65 -1.55 0.52
CA TYR A 78 18.72 -1.09 -0.36
C TYR A 78 19.00 0.39 -0.11
N ILE A 79 20.29 0.75 0.04
CA ILE A 79 20.79 2.12 0.17
C ILE A 79 22.07 2.21 -0.67
N GLY A 80 22.05 2.90 -1.81
CA GLY A 80 23.21 2.95 -2.70
C GLY A 80 23.62 1.54 -3.13
N LYS A 81 24.82 1.12 -2.74
CA LYS A 81 25.35 -0.23 -2.97
C LYS A 81 25.16 -1.18 -1.78
N GLU A 82 24.66 -0.68 -0.68
CA GLU A 82 24.41 -1.47 0.52
C GLU A 82 23.03 -2.14 0.43
N SER A 83 22.94 -3.33 0.99
CA SER A 83 21.68 -4.04 1.11
C SER A 83 21.69 -4.96 2.32
N GLY A 84 20.52 -5.35 2.75
CA GLY A 84 20.36 -6.29 3.84
C GLY A 84 18.89 -6.61 4.08
N THR A 85 18.62 -7.22 5.21
CA THR A 85 17.29 -7.66 5.62
C THR A 85 16.94 -7.08 6.97
N VAL A 86 15.66 -6.78 7.16
CA VAL A 86 15.07 -6.44 8.47
C VAL A 86 13.85 -7.32 8.70
N LEU A 87 13.64 -7.77 9.93
CA LEU A 87 12.48 -8.55 10.34
C LEU A 87 11.45 -7.66 10.99
N LEU A 88 10.31 -7.46 10.32
CA LEU A 88 9.22 -6.64 10.83
C LEU A 88 8.31 -7.44 11.76
N ASP A 89 7.95 -6.86 12.88
CA ASP A 89 7.15 -7.51 13.93
C ASP A 89 5.73 -7.82 13.47
N LYS A 90 5.41 -9.11 13.36
CA LYS A 90 4.08 -9.64 12.96
C LYS A 90 2.97 -9.28 13.93
N SER A 91 3.28 -8.88 15.17
CA SER A 91 2.26 -8.49 16.14
C SER A 91 1.60 -7.16 15.79
N LYS A 92 2.24 -6.33 14.96
CA LYS A 92 1.76 -5.00 14.58
C LYS A 92 0.74 -5.02 13.42
N SER A 93 0.78 -6.02 12.56
CA SER A 93 -0.14 -6.19 11.42
C SER A 93 -0.04 -7.61 10.86
N GLN A 94 -1.10 -8.07 10.21
CA GLN A 94 -1.14 -9.36 9.51
C GLN A 94 -0.31 -9.38 8.20
N LEU A 95 0.15 -8.21 7.75
CA LEU A 95 0.88 -8.05 6.48
C LEU A 95 2.16 -7.24 6.68
N ALA A 96 3.26 -7.68 6.04
CA ALA A 96 4.52 -6.93 6.04
C ALA A 96 4.35 -5.47 5.61
N VAL A 97 3.53 -5.26 4.58
CA VAL A 97 3.23 -3.92 4.07
C VAL A 97 2.51 -3.05 5.10
N GLY A 98 1.66 -3.64 5.96
CA GLY A 98 0.97 -2.93 7.03
C GLY A 98 1.94 -2.43 8.10
N VAL A 99 2.86 -3.30 8.51
CA VAL A 99 3.90 -2.93 9.49
C VAL A 99 4.81 -1.83 8.94
N LEU A 100 5.36 -2.02 7.73
CA LEU A 100 6.25 -1.04 7.11
C LEU A 100 5.56 0.30 6.88
N GLN A 101 4.34 0.30 6.33
CA GLN A 101 3.60 1.54 6.05
C GLN A 101 3.27 2.29 7.35
N GLY A 102 2.85 1.57 8.40
CA GLY A 102 2.58 2.18 9.70
C GLY A 102 3.81 2.86 10.31
N PHE A 103 4.98 2.22 10.22
CA PHE A 103 6.26 2.82 10.61
C PHE A 103 6.57 4.06 9.77
N LEU A 104 6.51 3.96 8.44
CA LEU A 104 6.83 5.08 7.54
C LEU A 104 5.89 6.27 7.74
N ASP A 105 4.59 6.03 7.88
CA ASP A 105 3.61 7.08 8.14
C ASP A 105 3.84 7.78 9.49
N GLY A 106 4.36 7.07 10.49
CA GLY A 106 4.80 7.64 11.76
C GLY A 106 6.09 8.44 11.62
N TYR A 107 7.13 7.84 11.06
CA TYR A 107 8.46 8.44 10.92
C TYR A 107 8.45 9.73 10.09
N LEU A 108 7.75 9.72 8.95
CA LEU A 108 7.69 10.86 8.02
C LEU A 108 6.85 12.04 8.51
N LYS A 109 6.18 11.95 9.67
CA LYS A 109 5.55 13.13 10.28
C LYS A 109 6.57 14.11 10.85
N ASP A 110 7.67 13.57 11.36
CA ASP A 110 8.67 14.35 12.09
C ASP A 110 10.01 14.43 11.36
N HIS A 111 10.15 13.70 10.22
CA HIS A 111 11.39 13.61 9.45
C HIS A 111 11.12 13.90 7.98
N ALA A 112 12.13 14.48 7.30
CA ALA A 112 12.07 14.70 5.86
C ALA A 112 12.06 13.38 5.10
N GLY A 113 11.34 13.35 3.98
CA GLY A 113 11.28 12.22 3.05
C GLY A 113 9.99 12.24 2.23
N GLU A 114 10.08 11.70 1.04
CA GLU A 114 8.95 11.49 0.14
C GLU A 114 8.86 9.99 -0.18
N ILE A 115 7.68 9.41 -0.01
CA ILE A 115 7.43 8.00 -0.31
C ILE A 115 6.88 7.83 -1.72
N ASP A 116 7.43 6.87 -2.48
CA ASP A 116 6.88 6.43 -3.74
C ASP A 116 6.70 4.90 -3.76
N TYR A 117 5.90 4.41 -4.71
CA TYR A 117 5.37 3.05 -4.76
C TYR A 117 5.78 2.41 -6.09
N ILE A 118 6.62 1.39 -6.01
CA ILE A 118 7.30 0.78 -7.16
C ILE A 118 6.86 -0.68 -7.32
N HIS A 119 6.51 -1.10 -8.52
CA HIS A 119 6.08 -2.46 -8.84
C HIS A 119 7.24 -3.40 -9.19
N ASP A 120 8.33 -2.85 -9.70
CA ASP A 120 9.44 -3.61 -10.29
C ASP A 120 10.65 -3.57 -9.36
N ASP A 121 11.22 -4.74 -9.10
CA ASP A 121 12.35 -4.90 -8.19
C ASP A 121 13.58 -4.13 -8.69
N ASP A 122 13.90 -4.26 -9.99
CA ASP A 122 15.07 -3.60 -10.58
C ASP A 122 14.91 -2.08 -10.57
N ALA A 123 13.70 -1.60 -10.85
CA ALA A 123 13.38 -0.18 -10.77
C ALA A 123 13.51 0.36 -9.34
N LEU A 124 13.07 -0.39 -8.33
CA LEU A 124 13.26 -0.03 -6.93
C LEU A 124 14.76 0.07 -6.58
N ILE A 125 15.54 -0.96 -6.94
CA ILE A 125 16.97 -1.00 -6.66
C ILE A 125 17.68 0.18 -7.31
N ALA A 126 17.34 0.49 -8.58
CA ALA A 126 17.89 1.65 -9.28
C ALA A 126 17.56 2.98 -8.60
N LEU A 127 16.32 3.14 -8.11
CA LEU A 127 15.92 4.35 -7.38
C LEU A 127 16.62 4.45 -6.02
N ALA A 128 16.79 3.33 -5.33
CA ALA A 128 17.50 3.29 -4.03
C ALA A 128 19.01 3.57 -4.14
N GLN A 129 19.59 3.54 -5.37
CA GLN A 129 20.97 3.94 -5.61
C GLN A 129 21.17 5.47 -5.68
N GLN A 130 20.09 6.23 -5.74
CA GLN A 130 20.17 7.70 -5.70
C GLN A 130 20.61 8.19 -4.32
N ASP A 131 21.22 9.36 -4.28
CA ASP A 131 21.57 10.01 -3.01
C ASP A 131 20.31 10.29 -2.19
N ASN A 132 20.43 10.10 -0.88
CA ASN A 132 19.33 10.34 0.05
C ASN A 132 18.07 9.50 -0.20
N ALA A 133 18.25 8.25 -0.65
CA ALA A 133 17.18 7.31 -0.93
C ALA A 133 17.39 5.96 -0.22
N ILE A 134 16.27 5.33 0.15
CA ILE A 134 16.22 3.95 0.65
C ILE A 134 15.04 3.23 0.02
N GLY A 135 15.27 2.00 -0.45
CA GLY A 135 14.26 1.13 -1.03
C GLY A 135 13.97 -0.08 -0.12
N PHE A 136 12.70 -0.49 -0.08
CA PHE A 136 12.25 -1.68 0.63
C PHE A 136 11.51 -2.62 -0.32
N LEU A 137 12.07 -3.83 -0.54
CA LEU A 137 11.40 -4.91 -1.25
C LEU A 137 10.50 -5.68 -0.31
N LEU A 138 9.22 -5.62 -0.54
CA LEU A 138 8.20 -6.31 0.23
C LEU A 138 7.90 -7.69 -0.35
N PRO A 139 7.60 -8.70 0.48
CA PRO A 139 7.11 -9.98 0.00
C PRO A 139 5.73 -9.84 -0.65
N ALA A 140 5.44 -10.70 -1.62
CA ALA A 140 4.10 -10.81 -2.19
C ALA A 140 3.09 -11.26 -1.13
N MET A 141 1.88 -10.72 -1.20
CA MET A 141 0.77 -11.13 -0.35
C MET A 141 0.07 -12.35 -0.96
N GLU A 142 -0.14 -13.38 -0.16
CA GLU A 142 -0.95 -14.52 -0.56
C GLU A 142 -2.43 -14.15 -0.63
N LYS A 143 -3.17 -14.69 -1.62
CA LYS A 143 -4.63 -14.45 -1.73
C LYS A 143 -5.39 -14.80 -0.45
N SER A 144 -4.97 -15.86 0.23
CA SER A 144 -5.52 -16.31 1.51
C SER A 144 -5.38 -15.28 2.64
N GLN A 145 -4.43 -14.37 2.54
CA GLN A 145 -4.18 -13.32 3.54
C GLN A 145 -5.08 -12.11 3.35
N LEU A 146 -5.69 -11.91 2.17
CA LEU A 146 -6.48 -10.71 1.88
C LEU A 146 -7.62 -10.49 2.89
N PHE A 147 -8.51 -11.46 2.99
CA PHE A 147 -9.67 -11.33 3.90
C PHE A 147 -9.27 -11.41 5.37
N ARG A 148 -8.26 -12.22 5.70
CA ARG A 148 -7.72 -12.27 7.07
C ARG A 148 -7.14 -10.92 7.48
N GLY A 149 -6.36 -10.29 6.60
CA GLY A 149 -5.82 -8.96 6.84
C GLY A 149 -6.91 -7.91 7.02
N VAL A 150 -7.94 -7.91 6.15
CA VAL A 150 -9.06 -6.95 6.26
C VAL A 150 -9.87 -7.16 7.55
N ILE A 151 -10.07 -8.42 7.98
CA ILE A 151 -10.82 -8.72 9.21
C ILE A 151 -10.04 -8.30 10.45
N ALA A 152 -8.72 -8.55 10.48
CA ALA A 152 -7.89 -8.26 11.64
C ALA A 152 -7.44 -6.79 11.72
N ASP A 153 -6.99 -6.24 10.61
CA ASP A 153 -6.35 -4.92 10.55
C ASP A 153 -7.28 -3.81 10.01
N GLY A 154 -8.45 -4.19 9.48
CA GLY A 154 -9.39 -3.25 8.85
C GLY A 154 -8.99 -2.90 7.42
N ILE A 155 -9.05 -1.61 7.07
CA ILE A 155 -8.72 -1.14 5.72
C ILE A 155 -7.23 -1.33 5.47
N LEU A 156 -6.90 -2.12 4.43
CA LEU A 156 -5.51 -2.32 4.03
C LEU A 156 -4.85 -1.00 3.62
N PRO A 157 -3.55 -0.84 3.85
CA PRO A 157 -2.79 0.32 3.39
C PRO A 157 -2.96 0.54 1.88
N ARG A 158 -2.86 1.79 1.45
CA ARG A 158 -2.81 2.09 0.02
C ARG A 158 -1.63 1.35 -0.64
N LYS A 159 -1.84 0.91 -1.88
CA LYS A 159 -0.78 0.23 -2.63
C LYS A 159 -0.22 -1.02 -1.91
N THR A 160 -1.10 -1.85 -1.36
CA THR A 160 -0.72 -3.12 -0.70
C THR A 160 -0.26 -4.15 -1.71
N PHE A 161 -0.97 -4.26 -2.84
CA PHE A 161 -0.64 -5.16 -3.94
C PHE A 161 -1.14 -4.60 -5.27
N SER A 162 -0.68 -5.19 -6.36
CA SER A 162 -1.23 -4.99 -7.70
C SER A 162 -1.73 -6.31 -8.26
N MET A 163 -2.81 -6.28 -9.01
CA MET A 163 -3.25 -7.39 -9.84
C MET A 163 -2.74 -7.16 -11.25
N GLY A 164 -1.76 -7.97 -11.68
CA GLY A 164 -1.09 -7.86 -12.97
C GLY A 164 -0.19 -6.63 -13.13
N HIS A 165 0.64 -6.65 -14.14
CA HIS A 165 1.55 -5.55 -14.48
C HIS A 165 0.81 -4.36 -15.09
N SER A 166 1.36 -3.16 -14.95
CA SER A 166 0.79 -1.92 -15.49
C SER A 166 0.57 -1.99 -17.01
N ARG A 167 1.46 -2.66 -17.74
CA ARG A 167 1.37 -2.88 -19.20
C ARG A 167 0.19 -3.77 -19.62
N GLU A 168 -0.34 -4.57 -18.72
CA GLU A 168 -1.45 -5.50 -18.95
C GLU A 168 -2.80 -4.86 -18.65
N LYS A 169 -2.79 -3.75 -17.89
CA LYS A 169 -4.00 -3.01 -17.53
C LYS A 169 -4.49 -2.22 -18.73
N ARG A 170 -5.74 -2.45 -19.08
CA ARG A 170 -6.40 -1.69 -20.14
C ARG A 170 -6.92 -0.36 -19.60
N TYR A 171 -6.92 0.65 -20.45
CA TYR A 171 -7.58 1.91 -20.15
C TYR A 171 -9.10 1.70 -20.17
N TYR A 172 -9.80 2.28 -19.20
CA TYR A 172 -11.24 2.39 -19.26
C TYR A 172 -11.61 3.43 -20.32
N LEU A 173 -12.03 2.96 -21.47
CA LEU A 173 -12.36 3.84 -22.60
C LEU A 173 -13.76 4.44 -22.48
N GLU A 174 -14.65 3.79 -21.72
CA GLU A 174 -16.04 4.19 -21.60
C GLU A 174 -16.64 3.73 -20.28
N GLY A 175 -17.34 4.65 -19.60
CA GLY A 175 -18.22 4.34 -18.48
C GLY A 175 -19.66 4.64 -18.85
N ARG A 176 -20.58 3.70 -18.61
CA ARG A 176 -22.01 3.88 -18.86
C ARG A 176 -22.80 3.81 -17.57
N LYS A 177 -23.78 4.71 -17.45
CA LYS A 177 -24.76 4.60 -16.38
C LYS A 177 -25.66 3.40 -16.69
N ILE A 178 -25.78 2.48 -15.72
CA ILE A 178 -26.77 1.41 -15.79
C ILE A 178 -28.13 2.03 -15.48
N LYS A 179 -29.07 1.87 -16.40
CA LYS A 179 -30.44 2.37 -16.24
C LYS A 179 -31.26 1.37 -15.44
#